data_5df93a49337a3e97b8524e15a556eed6
#
_entry.id   5df93a49337a3e97b8524e15a556eed6
#
_cell.length_a   1.000
_cell.length_b   1.000
_cell.length_c   1.000
_cell.angle_alpha   90.00
_cell.angle_beta   90.00
_cell.angle_gamma   90.00
#
_symmetry.space_group_name_H-M   'P 1'
#
loop_
_entity.id
_entity.type
_entity.pdbx_description
1 polymer ?
#
loop_
_entity_poly.entity_id
_entity_poly.type
_entity_poly.pdbx_seq_one_letter_code
_entity_poly.pdbx_strand_id
1 'polypeptide(L)'
;MRAPGQHPHTPRRYLWPMLAGIVMLFVLLAWSLGRSPRTGDPASVEAAASAGPPWRYGSIDARFTLIGYADLECPYCQAYFPVLKRWIDANHDVNWQWHHLPLPMHEPAATQAARLAECAGETGGQEAFWDTVAWIYQHARAGGRGLPPGIQPPGTTPELR
;
A
#
# COMPACT_ATOMS: atom_id res chain seq x y z
N MET A 1 -79.28 -5.54 -48.48
CA MET A 1 -78.30 -6.62 -48.27
C MET A 1 -77.12 -5.99 -47.55
N ARG A 2 -76.90 -6.32 -46.24
CA ARG A 2 -75.82 -5.82 -45.37
C ARG A 2 -74.73 -6.87 -45.32
N ALA A 3 -73.51 -6.53 -45.63
CA ALA A 3 -72.32 -7.37 -45.48
C ALA A 3 -71.89 -7.45 -43.98
N PRO A 4 -71.46 -8.64 -43.52
CA PRO A 4 -71.03 -8.81 -42.14
C PRO A 4 -69.58 -8.23 -41.91
N GLY A 5 -69.45 -7.49 -40.78
CA GLY A 5 -68.19 -6.89 -40.36
C GLY A 5 -67.17 -7.93 -39.93
N GLN A 6 -65.99 -7.79 -40.45
CA GLN A 6 -64.80 -8.56 -39.99
C GLN A 6 -64.22 -7.88 -38.75
N HIS A 7 -64.23 -8.61 -37.65
CA HIS A 7 -63.49 -8.21 -36.43
C HIS A 7 -62.01 -8.58 -36.60
N PRO A 8 -61.04 -7.69 -36.36
CA PRO A 8 -59.66 -8.05 -36.42
C PRO A 8 -59.30 -8.84 -35.16
N HIS A 9 -58.93 -10.10 -35.36
CA HIS A 9 -58.35 -10.92 -34.31
C HIS A 9 -56.92 -10.45 -34.02
N THR A 10 -56.72 -9.70 -32.98
CA THR A 10 -55.39 -9.37 -32.46
C THR A 10 -54.70 -10.63 -31.95
N PRO A 11 -53.53 -11.00 -32.46
CA PRO A 11 -52.88 -12.24 -32.11
C PRO A 11 -52.27 -12.16 -30.71
N ARG A 12 -53.02 -12.65 -29.73
CA ARG A 12 -52.65 -12.81 -28.31
C ARG A 12 -51.38 -13.70 -28.12
N ARG A 13 -50.88 -14.28 -29.22
CA ARG A 13 -49.72 -15.20 -29.24
C ARG A 13 -48.35 -14.50 -29.12
N TYR A 14 -48.27 -13.20 -29.37
CA TYR A 14 -47.00 -12.45 -29.33
C TYR A 14 -46.79 -11.66 -28.05
N LEU A 15 -47.82 -11.52 -27.23
CA LEU A 15 -47.72 -10.79 -25.94
C LEU A 15 -46.89 -11.56 -24.91
N TRP A 16 -46.93 -12.86 -24.88
CA TRP A 16 -46.19 -13.69 -23.95
C TRP A 16 -44.67 -13.68 -24.21
N PRO A 17 -44.15 -13.86 -25.43
CA PRO A 17 -42.72 -13.79 -25.68
C PRO A 17 -42.17 -12.36 -25.50
N MET A 18 -42.95 -11.29 -25.78
CA MET A 18 -42.54 -9.91 -25.51
C MET A 18 -42.44 -9.62 -24.01
N LEU A 19 -43.40 -10.08 -23.21
CA LEU A 19 -43.34 -9.96 -21.75
C LEU A 19 -42.17 -10.74 -21.16
N ALA A 20 -41.88 -11.93 -21.64
CA ALA A 20 -40.73 -12.72 -21.21
C ALA A 20 -39.39 -12.03 -21.55
N GLY A 21 -39.28 -11.41 -22.73
CA GLY A 21 -38.13 -10.65 -23.16
C GLY A 21 -37.88 -9.40 -22.28
N ILE A 22 -38.94 -8.68 -21.93
CA ILE A 22 -38.87 -7.50 -21.06
C ILE A 22 -38.46 -7.89 -19.63
N VAL A 23 -39.04 -8.96 -19.07
CA VAL A 23 -38.66 -9.48 -17.75
C VAL A 23 -37.18 -9.90 -17.72
N MET A 24 -36.72 -10.60 -18.74
CA MET A 24 -35.32 -11.04 -18.86
C MET A 24 -34.36 -9.82 -18.96
N LEU A 25 -34.75 -8.79 -19.71
CA LEU A 25 -33.99 -7.55 -19.81
C LEU A 25 -33.90 -6.82 -18.44
N PHE A 26 -35.02 -6.76 -17.72
CA PHE A 26 -35.03 -6.16 -16.37
C PHE A 26 -34.19 -6.95 -15.37
N VAL A 27 -34.20 -8.29 -15.44
CA VAL A 27 -33.37 -9.16 -14.60
C VAL A 27 -31.89 -8.96 -14.92
N LEU A 28 -31.52 -8.87 -16.19
CA LEU A 28 -30.14 -8.62 -16.62
C LEU A 28 -29.67 -7.22 -16.23
N LEU A 29 -30.53 -6.20 -16.36
CA LEU A 29 -30.25 -4.82 -15.90
C LEU A 29 -30.11 -4.75 -14.36
N ALA A 30 -30.99 -5.37 -13.62
CA ALA A 30 -30.90 -5.46 -12.16
C ALA A 30 -29.63 -6.20 -11.72
N TRP A 31 -29.24 -7.25 -12.46
CA TRP A 31 -28.00 -8.00 -12.20
C TRP A 31 -26.73 -7.21 -12.54
N SER A 32 -26.76 -6.39 -13.59
CA SER A 32 -25.66 -5.49 -13.96
C SER A 32 -25.55 -4.28 -13.02
N LEU A 33 -26.66 -3.73 -12.55
CA LEU A 33 -26.70 -2.63 -11.58
C LEU A 33 -26.38 -3.10 -10.16
N GLY A 34 -26.69 -4.36 -9.81
CA GLY A 34 -26.31 -4.98 -8.53
C GLY A 34 -24.84 -5.40 -8.45
N ARG A 35 -24.12 -5.38 -9.56
CA ARG A 35 -22.66 -5.51 -9.62
C ARG A 35 -22.00 -4.13 -9.58
N SER A 36 -22.32 -3.31 -8.59
CA SER A 36 -21.39 -2.22 -8.24
C SER A 36 -20.05 -2.88 -7.96
N PRO A 37 -18.94 -2.43 -8.57
CA PRO A 37 -17.63 -2.82 -8.07
C PRO A 37 -17.66 -2.50 -6.58
N ARG A 38 -17.47 -3.51 -5.73
CA ARG A 38 -17.23 -3.28 -4.31
C ARG A 38 -16.04 -2.34 -4.30
N THR A 39 -16.28 -1.06 -4.08
CA THR A 39 -15.27 -0.15 -3.55
C THR A 39 -14.68 -0.92 -2.40
N GLY A 40 -13.37 -1.29 -2.54
CA GLY A 40 -12.71 -2.16 -1.57
C GLY A 40 -13.03 -1.67 -0.18
N ASP A 41 -13.28 -2.61 0.71
CA ASP A 41 -13.53 -2.35 2.11
C ASP A 41 -12.52 -1.29 2.57
N PRO A 42 -12.95 -0.15 3.15
CA PRO A 42 -12.03 0.87 3.66
C PRO A 42 -10.88 0.28 4.47
N ALA A 43 -11.15 -0.76 5.25
CA ALA A 43 -10.15 -1.50 6.00
C ALA A 43 -9.12 -2.22 5.11
N SER A 44 -9.51 -2.73 3.93
CA SER A 44 -8.58 -3.38 2.99
C SER A 44 -7.73 -2.38 2.21
N VAL A 45 -8.27 -1.19 1.91
CA VAL A 45 -7.51 -0.10 1.27
C VAL A 45 -6.53 0.50 2.28
N GLU A 46 -6.93 0.64 3.54
CA GLU A 46 -6.09 1.15 4.63
C GLU A 46 -4.98 0.16 5.00
N ALA A 47 -5.27 -1.14 5.04
CA ALA A 47 -4.26 -2.19 5.22
C ALA A 47 -3.27 -2.24 4.05
N ALA A 48 -3.71 -2.06 2.80
CA ALA A 48 -2.84 -1.99 1.63
C ALA A 48 -2.00 -0.70 1.63
N ALA A 49 -2.57 0.44 2.07
CA ALA A 49 -1.85 1.70 2.21
C ALA A 49 -0.82 1.68 3.34
N SER A 50 -1.00 0.80 4.34
CA SER A 50 -0.05 0.62 5.44
C SER A 50 1.04 -0.43 5.14
N ALA A 51 0.90 -1.23 4.09
CA ALA A 51 1.79 -2.34 3.78
C ALA A 51 3.04 -1.95 2.98
N GLY A 52 3.07 -0.76 2.35
CA GLY A 52 4.16 -0.29 1.50
C GLY A 52 4.53 1.17 1.71
N PRO A 53 5.43 1.72 0.86
CA PRO A 53 5.78 3.13 0.94
C PRO A 53 4.58 4.06 0.72
N PRO A 54 4.60 5.27 1.32
CA PRO A 54 5.69 5.82 2.11
C PRO A 54 5.84 5.14 3.46
N TRP A 55 7.09 4.87 3.87
CA TRP A 55 7.38 4.24 5.15
C TRP A 55 7.08 5.21 6.29
N ARG A 56 6.12 4.85 7.13
CA ARG A 56 5.66 5.69 8.25
C ARG A 56 5.87 4.98 9.58
N TYR A 57 6.44 5.70 10.54
CA TYR A 57 6.58 5.27 11.92
C TYR A 57 5.65 6.06 12.82
N GLY A 58 4.95 5.41 13.74
CA GLY A 58 3.93 6.02 14.59
C GLY A 58 2.51 5.80 14.07
N SER A 59 1.54 6.55 14.62
CA SER A 59 0.13 6.39 14.26
C SER A 59 -0.15 6.80 12.82
N ILE A 60 -0.88 5.96 12.09
CA ILE A 60 -1.32 6.27 10.71
C ILE A 60 -2.28 7.47 10.69
N ASP A 61 -3.07 7.65 11.77
CA ASP A 61 -4.06 8.72 11.93
C ASP A 61 -3.50 9.98 12.60
N ALA A 62 -2.17 10.07 12.75
CA ALA A 62 -1.53 11.23 13.37
C ALA A 62 -1.86 12.51 12.61
N ARG A 63 -2.16 13.59 13.36
CA ARG A 63 -2.51 14.91 12.80
C ARG A 63 -1.37 15.56 12.03
N PHE A 64 -0.13 15.22 12.39
CA PHE A 64 1.08 15.79 11.79
C PHE A 64 1.97 14.69 11.27
N THR A 65 2.58 14.93 10.11
CA THR A 65 3.61 14.06 9.54
C THR A 65 4.94 14.81 9.51
N LEU A 66 5.92 14.28 10.23
CA LEU A 66 7.31 14.71 10.11
C LEU A 66 7.93 14.00 8.91
N ILE A 67 8.33 14.74 7.89
CA ILE A 67 9.05 14.19 6.74
C ILE A 67 10.54 14.24 7.03
N GLY A 68 11.18 13.07 7.12
CA GLY A 68 12.60 12.94 7.39
C GLY A 68 13.37 12.42 6.18
N TYR A 69 14.42 13.13 5.79
CA TYR A 69 15.40 12.69 4.82
C TYR A 69 16.66 12.23 5.54
N ALA A 70 17.06 10.98 5.35
CA ALA A 70 18.17 10.41 6.11
C ALA A 70 19.03 9.46 5.27
N ASP A 71 20.31 9.44 5.63
CA ASP A 71 21.33 8.54 5.08
C ASP A 71 21.69 7.49 6.13
N LEU A 72 21.58 6.22 5.76
CA LEU A 72 21.85 5.08 6.66
C LEU A 72 23.35 4.89 7.01
N GLU A 73 24.22 5.59 6.31
CA GLU A 73 25.67 5.64 6.60
C GLU A 73 26.10 6.94 7.30
N CYS A 74 25.18 7.89 7.51
CA CYS A 74 25.49 9.16 8.17
C CYS A 74 25.57 8.97 9.70
N PRO A 75 26.72 9.28 10.34
CA PRO A 75 26.90 9.11 11.79
C PRO A 75 25.98 10.02 12.62
N TYR A 76 25.60 11.17 12.10
CA TYR A 76 24.65 12.08 12.77
C TYR A 76 23.21 11.53 12.70
N CYS A 77 22.82 10.95 11.55
CA CYS A 77 21.52 10.26 11.41
C CYS A 77 21.46 9.06 12.35
N GLN A 78 22.53 8.26 12.42
CA GLN A 78 22.65 7.13 13.34
C GLN A 78 22.46 7.55 14.79
N ALA A 79 23.11 8.63 15.22
CA ALA A 79 23.00 9.13 16.60
C ALA A 79 21.60 9.71 16.91
N TYR A 80 20.97 10.37 15.93
CA TYR A 80 19.69 11.04 16.10
C TYR A 80 18.49 10.10 15.98
N PHE A 81 18.59 9.04 15.22
CA PHE A 81 17.50 8.08 14.96
C PHE A 81 16.81 7.57 16.24
N PRO A 82 17.51 7.04 17.26
CA PRO A 82 16.86 6.57 18.47
C PRO A 82 16.24 7.69 19.32
N VAL A 83 16.74 8.92 19.19
CA VAL A 83 16.16 10.09 19.87
C VAL A 83 14.83 10.44 19.26
N LEU A 84 14.79 10.57 17.92
CA LEU A 84 13.57 10.90 17.19
C LEU A 84 12.52 9.79 17.32
N LYS A 85 12.93 8.51 17.23
CA LYS A 85 12.03 7.38 17.40
C LYS A 85 11.33 7.43 18.76
N ARG A 86 12.06 7.61 19.86
CA ARG A 86 11.46 7.76 21.19
C ARG A 86 10.55 8.98 21.31
N TRP A 87 10.89 10.06 20.62
CA TRP A 87 10.05 11.25 20.64
C TRP A 87 8.71 10.99 19.93
N ILE A 88 8.70 10.32 18.77
CA ILE A 88 7.48 9.90 18.08
C ILE A 88 6.65 8.97 18.96
N ASP A 89 7.29 7.99 19.63
CA ASP A 89 6.61 7.05 20.55
C ASP A 89 5.88 7.79 21.70
N ALA A 90 6.39 8.95 22.11
CA ALA A 90 5.79 9.79 23.16
C ALA A 90 4.76 10.82 22.62
N ASN A 91 4.65 11.02 21.31
CA ASN A 91 3.81 12.04 20.69
C ASN A 91 2.89 11.40 19.62
N HIS A 92 1.80 10.79 20.06
CA HIS A 92 0.91 9.99 19.19
C HIS A 92 0.14 10.81 18.14
N ASP A 93 0.18 12.12 18.19
CA ASP A 93 -0.39 13.01 17.17
C ASP A 93 0.62 13.34 16.03
N VAL A 94 1.82 12.76 16.07
CA VAL A 94 2.85 12.88 15.05
C VAL A 94 3.25 11.49 14.54
N ASN A 95 3.37 11.33 13.24
CA ASN A 95 4.07 10.22 12.62
C ASN A 95 5.31 10.70 11.88
N TRP A 96 6.21 9.77 11.58
CA TRP A 96 7.44 10.05 10.86
C TRP A 96 7.43 9.32 9.52
N GLN A 97 7.47 10.08 8.42
CA GLN A 97 7.61 9.56 7.08
C GLN A 97 9.08 9.61 6.66
N TRP A 98 9.61 8.44 6.28
CA TRP A 98 11.00 8.27 5.87
C TRP A 98 11.20 8.51 4.38
N HIS A 99 12.32 9.17 4.06
CA HIS A 99 12.87 9.24 2.70
C HIS A 99 14.37 8.99 2.75
N HIS A 100 14.85 8.10 1.89
CA HIS A 100 16.28 7.87 1.74
C HIS A 100 16.95 9.07 1.06
N LEU A 101 18.09 9.48 1.60
CA LEU A 101 18.96 10.52 1.03
C LEU A 101 20.41 10.03 1.08
N PRO A 102 20.82 9.05 0.25
CA PRO A 102 22.21 8.62 0.16
C PRO A 102 23.11 9.79 -0.21
N LEU A 103 24.08 10.10 0.63
CA LEU A 103 25.02 11.19 0.36
C LEU A 103 26.19 10.67 -0.48
N PRO A 104 26.66 11.45 -1.48
CA PRO A 104 27.74 11.00 -2.37
C PRO A 104 29.02 10.55 -1.64
N MET A 105 29.31 11.16 -0.49
CA MET A 105 30.50 10.83 0.32
C MET A 105 30.37 9.46 1.06
N HIS A 106 29.18 8.89 1.10
CA HIS A 106 28.92 7.59 1.75
C HIS A 106 28.63 6.46 0.75
N GLU A 107 28.73 6.76 -0.56
CA GLU A 107 28.54 5.75 -1.60
C GLU A 107 29.70 4.77 -1.70
N PRO A 108 29.47 3.52 -2.12
CA PRO A 108 28.17 2.91 -2.47
C PRO A 108 27.39 2.35 -1.28
N ALA A 109 27.93 2.42 -0.06
CA ALA A 109 27.37 1.78 1.12
C ALA A 109 25.98 2.37 1.49
N ALA A 110 25.80 3.68 1.34
CA ALA A 110 24.53 4.35 1.62
C ALA A 110 23.39 3.84 0.72
N THR A 111 23.62 3.72 -0.59
CA THR A 111 22.63 3.15 -1.53
C THR A 111 22.37 1.66 -1.24
N GLN A 112 23.40 0.88 -0.88
CA GLN A 112 23.22 -0.53 -0.52
C GLN A 112 22.35 -0.69 0.74
N ALA A 113 22.62 0.11 1.77
CA ALA A 113 21.84 0.13 2.99
C ALA A 113 20.37 0.55 2.75
N ALA A 114 20.14 1.58 1.92
CA ALA A 114 18.80 2.01 1.52
C ALA A 114 18.02 0.89 0.83
N ARG A 115 18.63 0.23 -0.15
CA ARG A 115 18.00 -0.90 -0.87
C ARG A 115 17.67 -2.06 0.07
N LEU A 116 18.52 -2.35 1.04
CA LEU A 116 18.29 -3.40 2.02
C LEU A 116 17.03 -3.10 2.87
N ALA A 117 16.86 -1.86 3.31
CA ALA A 117 15.68 -1.43 4.05
C ALA A 117 14.41 -1.48 3.18
N GLU A 118 14.48 -1.01 1.91
CA GLU A 118 13.37 -1.10 0.96
C GLU A 118 12.94 -2.55 0.71
N CYS A 119 13.88 -3.47 0.40
CA CYS A 119 13.56 -4.88 0.20
C CYS A 119 12.91 -5.52 1.43
N ALA A 120 13.37 -5.19 2.64
CA ALA A 120 12.75 -5.68 3.86
C ALA A 120 11.30 -5.17 4.00
N GLY A 121 11.08 -3.89 3.70
CA GLY A 121 9.76 -3.29 3.71
C GLY A 121 8.81 -3.86 2.66
N GLU A 122 9.28 -4.09 1.43
CA GLU A 122 8.50 -4.70 0.35
C GLU A 122 8.04 -6.11 0.70
N THR A 123 8.83 -6.86 1.46
CA THR A 123 8.52 -8.24 1.83
C THR A 123 7.76 -8.37 3.15
N GLY A 124 8.02 -7.50 4.12
CA GLY A 124 7.49 -7.59 5.48
C GLY A 124 6.74 -6.34 5.97
N GLY A 125 6.52 -5.34 5.10
CA GLY A 125 5.75 -4.14 5.42
C GLY A 125 6.48 -3.13 6.30
N GLN A 126 5.69 -2.24 6.91
CA GLN A 126 6.20 -1.12 7.71
C GLN A 126 7.13 -1.56 8.85
N GLU A 127 6.75 -2.60 9.58
CA GLU A 127 7.52 -3.11 10.71
C GLU A 127 8.91 -3.60 10.27
N ALA A 128 8.97 -4.43 9.23
CA ALA A 128 10.23 -4.96 8.70
C ALA A 128 11.15 -3.86 8.16
N PHE A 129 10.58 -2.82 7.53
CA PHE A 129 11.34 -1.66 7.10
C PHE A 129 12.01 -0.96 8.29
N TRP A 130 11.23 -0.59 9.31
CA TRP A 130 11.75 0.17 10.45
C TRP A 130 12.69 -0.64 11.32
N ASP A 131 12.47 -1.94 11.47
CA ASP A 131 13.39 -2.84 12.16
C ASP A 131 14.71 -2.97 11.41
N THR A 132 14.66 -3.05 10.08
CA THR A 132 15.88 -3.07 9.26
C THR A 132 16.65 -1.76 9.32
N VAL A 133 15.97 -0.62 9.27
CA VAL A 133 16.60 0.70 9.47
C VAL A 133 17.29 0.79 10.83
N ALA A 134 16.58 0.38 11.89
CA ALA A 134 17.14 0.37 13.25
C ALA A 134 18.35 -0.57 13.35
N TRP A 135 18.24 -1.76 12.76
CA TRP A 135 19.32 -2.74 12.73
C TRP A 135 20.53 -2.23 11.95
N ILE A 136 20.35 -1.58 10.78
CA ILE A 136 21.44 -0.99 10.01
C ILE A 136 22.19 0.05 10.86
N TYR A 137 21.48 0.96 11.50
CA TYR A 137 22.10 1.98 12.36
C TYR A 137 22.86 1.38 13.56
N GLN A 138 22.45 0.22 14.05
CA GLN A 138 23.17 -0.48 15.13
C GLN A 138 24.45 -1.18 14.66
N HIS A 139 24.51 -1.60 13.40
CA HIS A 139 25.58 -2.48 12.91
C HIS A 139 26.48 -1.84 11.84
N ALA A 140 25.98 -0.84 11.10
CA ALA A 140 26.78 -0.12 10.13
C ALA A 140 27.94 0.64 10.82
N ARG A 141 29.09 0.60 10.16
CA ARG A 141 30.29 1.30 10.66
C ARG A 141 30.24 2.79 10.41
N ALA A 142 29.21 3.26 9.73
CA ALA A 142 28.94 4.63 9.30
C ALA A 142 30.06 5.26 8.44
N GLY A 143 29.79 6.42 7.86
CA GLY A 143 30.76 7.17 7.06
C GLY A 143 31.15 6.46 5.75
N GLY A 144 30.21 5.76 5.10
CA GLY A 144 30.42 5.08 3.83
C GLY A 144 31.18 3.73 3.93
N ARG A 145 31.38 3.23 5.15
CA ARG A 145 32.13 1.98 5.38
C ARG A 145 31.24 0.72 5.34
N GLY A 146 29.94 0.91 5.31
CA GLY A 146 28.94 -0.16 5.19
C GLY A 146 28.86 -1.10 6.37
N LEU A 147 28.08 -2.14 6.19
CA LEU A 147 27.95 -3.25 7.14
C LEU A 147 29.23 -4.08 7.19
N PRO A 148 29.60 -4.64 8.36
CA PRO A 148 30.67 -5.62 8.45
C PRO A 148 30.40 -6.84 7.54
N PRO A 149 31.44 -7.48 6.99
CA PRO A 149 31.25 -8.68 6.21
C PRO A 149 30.57 -9.80 6.99
N GLY A 150 29.63 -10.49 6.36
CA GLY A 150 28.97 -11.70 6.91
C GLY A 150 27.80 -11.43 7.84
N ILE A 151 27.47 -10.17 8.16
CA ILE A 151 26.26 -9.86 8.92
C ILE A 151 25.12 -9.41 7.99
N GLN A 152 23.91 -9.81 8.32
CA GLN A 152 22.68 -9.46 7.58
C GLN A 152 21.55 -9.20 8.56
N PRO A 153 20.58 -8.33 8.22
CA PRO A 153 19.39 -8.16 9.05
C PRO A 153 18.62 -9.46 9.24
N PRO A 154 17.98 -9.65 10.39
CA PRO A 154 17.07 -10.77 10.61
C PRO A 154 16.00 -10.83 9.53
N GLY A 155 15.69 -12.02 9.01
CA GLY A 155 14.63 -12.22 8.01
C GLY A 155 15.01 -11.91 6.55
N THR A 156 16.25 -11.47 6.28
CA THR A 156 16.73 -11.34 4.89
C THR A 156 17.21 -12.68 4.35
N THR A 157 16.69 -13.07 3.17
CA THR A 157 17.19 -14.24 2.45
C THR A 157 18.41 -13.90 1.61
N PRO A 158 19.31 -14.90 1.31
CA PRO A 158 20.49 -14.69 0.47
C PRO A 158 20.18 -14.17 -0.97
N GLU A 159 18.93 -14.26 -1.40
CA GLU A 159 18.47 -13.84 -2.73
C GLU A 159 18.34 -12.32 -2.89
N LEU A 160 18.47 -11.57 -1.81
CA LEU A 160 18.41 -10.09 -1.81
C LEU A 160 19.82 -9.43 -1.96
N ARG A 161 20.77 -10.11 -2.62
CA ARG A 161 22.12 -9.58 -2.89
C ARG A 161 22.22 -8.82 -4.20
#